data_c890dbf69678466a029bd137e7f1a256
#
_entry.id   c890dbf69678466a029bd137e7f1a256
#
_cell.length_a   1.000
_cell.length_b   1.000
_cell.length_c   1.000
_cell.angle_alpha   90.00
_cell.angle_beta   90.00
_cell.angle_gamma   90.00
#
_symmetry.space_group_name_H-M   'P 1'
#
loop_
_entity.id
_entity.type
_entity.pdbx_description
1 polymer ?
#
loop_
_entity_poly.entity_id
_entity_poly.type
_entity_poly.pdbx_seq_one_letter_code
_entity_poly.pdbx_strand_id
1 'polypeptide(L)'
;VHFVYQNSFLKAARAVNALIETNYIDEFPLPIKEIIENDSNVELFTFKEFCNITGYSLNELQTYGGSDEAFHIKKGNKFAIIYNENVYNRRLRFTLAHEYGHYIMEHDGMSYKKTPIFQDAQRTHLEEYEANSFASCLLFPLNVRYKYRNVLNEYDVADLFEISYQAAKVALDIFDEHMDSGLEEHISMFEHRHMETYMSFLEEMLGEQLAEYNHIMRTEYGF
;
A
#
# COMPACT_ATOMS: atom_id res chain seq x y z
N VAL A 1 19.78 7.23 -9.85
CA VAL A 1 18.55 6.41 -9.97
C VAL A 1 18.10 5.96 -8.60
N HIS A 2 18.96 5.34 -7.78
CA HIS A 2 18.63 4.82 -6.44
C HIS A 2 18.06 5.89 -5.49
N PHE A 3 18.68 7.06 -5.43
CA PHE A 3 18.24 8.19 -4.59
C PHE A 3 16.83 8.71 -4.93
N VAL A 4 16.44 8.69 -6.20
CA VAL A 4 15.10 9.14 -6.64
C VAL A 4 14.01 8.19 -6.11
N TYR A 5 14.23 6.88 -6.22
CA TYR A 5 13.28 5.88 -5.71
C TYR A 5 13.16 5.90 -4.18
N GLN A 6 14.27 6.11 -3.47
CA GLN A 6 14.23 6.26 -2.02
C GLN A 6 13.40 7.49 -1.60
N ASN A 7 13.56 8.63 -2.26
CA ASN A 7 12.75 9.82 -1.98
C ASN A 7 11.26 9.58 -2.27
N SER A 8 10.93 8.91 -3.38
CA SER A 8 9.56 8.55 -3.73
C SER A 8 8.95 7.56 -2.73
N PHE A 9 9.73 6.58 -2.26
CA PHE A 9 9.32 5.67 -1.20
C PHE A 9 9.03 6.41 0.11
N LEU A 10 9.93 7.29 0.55
CA LEU A 10 9.72 8.10 1.76
C LEU A 10 8.54 9.07 1.63
N LYS A 11 8.30 9.62 0.45
CA LYS A 11 7.13 10.46 0.17
C LYS A 11 5.84 9.66 0.36
N ALA A 12 5.77 8.45 -0.21
CA ALA A 12 4.63 7.55 -0.06
C ALA A 12 4.42 7.13 1.40
N ALA A 13 5.48 6.77 2.10
CA ALA A 13 5.42 6.40 3.52
C ALA A 13 4.91 7.54 4.40
N ARG A 14 5.32 8.79 4.13
CA ARG A 14 4.82 9.97 4.85
C ARG A 14 3.34 10.22 4.56
N ALA A 15 2.88 10.00 3.33
CA ALA A 15 1.47 10.12 2.97
C ALA A 15 0.62 9.08 3.72
N VAL A 16 1.09 7.83 3.83
CA VAL A 16 0.47 6.79 4.65
C VAL A 16 0.41 7.21 6.11
N ASN A 17 1.53 7.71 6.67
CA ASN A 17 1.57 8.18 8.05
C ASN A 17 0.52 9.26 8.32
N ALA A 18 0.44 10.26 7.46
CA ALA A 18 -0.55 11.33 7.56
C ALA A 18 -1.99 10.79 7.48
N LEU A 19 -2.26 9.82 6.60
CA LEU A 19 -3.58 9.19 6.47
C LEU A 19 -3.98 8.47 7.76
N ILE A 20 -3.09 7.65 8.33
CA ILE A 20 -3.35 6.89 9.57
C ILE A 20 -3.60 7.86 10.73
N GLU A 21 -2.74 8.86 10.92
CA GLU A 21 -2.85 9.84 12.00
C GLU A 21 -4.13 10.69 11.89
N THR A 22 -4.48 11.13 10.68
CA THR A 22 -5.65 11.98 10.45
C THR A 22 -6.97 11.24 10.66
N ASN A 23 -7.02 9.95 10.31
CA ASN A 23 -8.24 9.14 10.39
C ASN A 23 -8.29 8.26 11.65
N TYR A 24 -7.28 8.33 12.54
CA TYR A 24 -7.21 7.55 13.77
C TYR A 24 -7.38 6.04 13.54
N ILE A 25 -6.68 5.52 12.52
CA ILE A 25 -6.79 4.11 12.13
C ILE A 25 -5.98 3.25 13.11
N ASP A 26 -6.67 2.39 13.87
CA ASP A 26 -6.09 1.41 14.80
C ASP A 26 -6.67 0.00 14.57
N GLU A 27 -6.98 -0.30 13.33
CA GLU A 27 -7.53 -1.61 12.94
C GLU A 27 -6.65 -2.24 11.86
N PHE A 28 -6.18 -3.46 12.14
CA PHE A 28 -5.41 -4.27 11.20
C PHE A 28 -5.86 -5.74 11.24
N PRO A 29 -5.91 -6.41 10.10
CA PRO A 29 -5.57 -5.90 8.76
C PRO A 29 -6.42 -4.68 8.38
N LEU A 30 -5.77 -3.61 7.92
CA LEU A 30 -6.38 -2.31 7.66
C LEU A 30 -7.61 -2.41 6.74
N PRO A 31 -8.80 -1.85 7.10
CA PRO A 31 -10.04 -1.99 6.34
C PRO A 31 -10.08 -1.02 5.14
N ILE A 32 -9.23 -1.25 4.13
CA ILE A 32 -9.01 -0.32 3.02
C ILE A 32 -10.28 0.11 2.29
N LYS A 33 -11.22 -0.81 2.10
CA LYS A 33 -12.48 -0.50 1.40
C LYS A 33 -13.30 0.51 2.19
N GLU A 34 -13.45 0.30 3.49
CA GLU A 34 -14.19 1.20 4.38
C GLU A 34 -13.52 2.57 4.50
N ILE A 35 -12.18 2.61 4.49
CA ILE A 35 -11.43 3.87 4.49
C ILE A 35 -11.75 4.67 3.22
N ILE A 36 -11.77 4.03 2.06
CA ILE A 36 -12.11 4.68 0.79
C ILE A 36 -13.58 5.12 0.78
N GLU A 37 -14.50 4.26 1.23
CA GLU A 37 -15.94 4.57 1.29
C GLU A 37 -16.27 5.73 2.25
N ASN A 38 -15.45 5.94 3.28
CA ASN A 38 -15.59 7.07 4.21
C ASN A 38 -14.97 8.38 3.70
N ASP A 39 -14.18 8.36 2.64
CA ASP A 39 -13.63 9.58 2.02
C ASP A 39 -14.68 10.23 1.11
N SER A 40 -15.23 11.35 1.55
CA SER A 40 -16.29 12.07 0.82
C SER A 40 -15.94 12.56 -0.60
N ASN A 41 -14.65 12.57 -0.93
CA ASN A 41 -14.16 13.00 -2.24
C ASN A 41 -13.91 11.83 -3.21
N VAL A 42 -14.00 10.60 -2.72
CA VAL A 42 -13.75 9.38 -3.50
C VAL A 42 -15.03 8.57 -3.62
N GLU A 43 -15.42 8.26 -4.84
CA GLU A 43 -16.53 7.36 -5.13
C GLU A 43 -15.98 5.97 -5.47
N LEU A 44 -16.52 4.92 -4.87
CA LEU A 44 -16.11 3.54 -5.08
C LEU A 44 -17.21 2.76 -5.80
N PHE A 45 -16.88 2.17 -6.96
CA PHE A 45 -17.82 1.39 -7.76
C PHE A 45 -17.24 0.02 -8.09
N THR A 46 -18.08 -1.00 -8.05
CA THR A 46 -17.76 -2.27 -8.70
C THR A 46 -17.85 -2.14 -10.22
N PHE A 47 -17.17 -3.01 -10.96
CA PHE A 47 -17.32 -3.10 -12.42
C PHE A 47 -18.77 -3.27 -12.82
N LYS A 48 -19.53 -4.11 -12.11
CA LYS A 48 -20.95 -4.34 -12.35
C LYS A 48 -21.80 -3.08 -12.16
N GLU A 49 -21.58 -2.35 -11.08
CA GLU A 49 -22.30 -1.09 -10.82
C GLU A 49 -22.00 -0.07 -11.89
N PHE A 50 -20.73 0.09 -12.25
CA PHE A 50 -20.30 1.08 -13.25
C PHE A 50 -20.80 0.72 -14.65
N CYS A 51 -20.83 -0.54 -15.04
CA CYS A 51 -21.47 -1.01 -16.27
C CYS A 51 -22.97 -0.69 -16.30
N ASN A 52 -23.69 -0.87 -15.18
CA ASN A 52 -25.11 -0.53 -15.09
C ASN A 52 -25.37 0.98 -15.23
N ILE A 53 -24.49 1.81 -14.68
CA ILE A 53 -24.61 3.27 -14.76
C ILE A 53 -24.30 3.80 -16.17
N THR A 54 -23.25 3.24 -16.79
CA THR A 54 -22.73 3.78 -18.08
C THR A 54 -23.31 3.08 -19.31
N GLY A 55 -23.89 1.90 -19.14
CA GLY A 55 -24.33 1.03 -20.24
C GLY A 55 -23.18 0.28 -20.96
N TYR A 56 -21.96 0.37 -20.48
CA TYR A 56 -20.83 -0.38 -21.04
C TYR A 56 -20.97 -1.88 -20.71
N SER A 57 -20.56 -2.71 -21.64
CA SER A 57 -20.23 -4.11 -21.37
C SER A 57 -18.96 -4.19 -20.54
N LEU A 58 -18.75 -5.32 -19.86
CA LEU A 58 -17.53 -5.56 -19.07
C LEU A 58 -16.24 -5.42 -19.93
N ASN A 59 -16.26 -5.94 -21.15
CA ASN A 59 -15.13 -5.86 -22.06
C ASN A 59 -14.80 -4.42 -22.51
N GLU A 60 -15.84 -3.61 -22.77
CA GLU A 60 -15.67 -2.19 -23.07
C GLU A 60 -15.10 -1.44 -21.85
N LEU A 61 -15.59 -1.74 -20.66
CA LEU A 61 -15.11 -1.14 -19.41
C LEU A 61 -13.64 -1.47 -19.15
N GLN A 62 -13.24 -2.74 -19.27
CA GLN A 62 -11.84 -3.17 -19.11
C GLN A 62 -10.93 -2.54 -20.16
N THR A 63 -11.40 -2.44 -21.40
CA THR A 63 -10.66 -1.76 -22.47
C THR A 63 -10.51 -0.27 -22.19
N TYR A 64 -11.57 0.37 -21.69
CA TYR A 64 -11.56 1.78 -21.30
C TYR A 64 -10.61 2.05 -20.14
N GLY A 65 -10.67 1.23 -19.08
CA GLY A 65 -9.82 1.36 -17.88
C GLY A 65 -8.38 0.87 -18.11
N GLY A 66 -8.13 0.07 -19.14
CA GLY A 66 -6.83 -0.54 -19.39
C GLY A 66 -6.41 -1.54 -18.31
N SER A 67 -7.37 -2.04 -17.52
CA SER A 67 -7.16 -2.97 -16.41
C SER A 67 -8.35 -3.92 -16.26
N ASP A 68 -8.07 -5.15 -15.86
CA ASP A 68 -9.07 -6.16 -15.50
C ASP A 68 -9.31 -6.26 -13.97
N GLU A 69 -8.58 -5.48 -13.19
CA GLU A 69 -8.66 -5.46 -11.72
C GLU A 69 -9.29 -4.20 -11.16
N ALA A 70 -8.69 -3.04 -11.42
CA ALA A 70 -9.24 -1.73 -11.07
C ALA A 70 -8.59 -0.62 -11.89
N PHE A 71 -9.21 0.52 -11.89
CA PHE A 71 -8.68 1.77 -12.40
C PHE A 71 -9.38 2.95 -11.73
N HIS A 72 -8.80 4.13 -11.82
CA HIS A 72 -9.42 5.35 -11.32
C HIS A 72 -9.77 6.34 -12.45
N ILE A 73 -10.73 7.20 -12.15
CA ILE A 73 -11.11 8.33 -12.99
C ILE A 73 -11.07 9.59 -12.14
N LYS A 74 -10.32 10.61 -12.60
CA LYS A 74 -10.31 11.95 -11.99
C LYS A 74 -11.05 12.94 -12.89
N LYS A 75 -12.03 13.65 -12.33
CA LYS A 75 -12.75 14.69 -13.04
C LYS A 75 -12.96 15.91 -12.14
N GLY A 76 -12.13 16.94 -12.34
CA GLY A 76 -12.07 18.08 -11.43
C GLY A 76 -11.64 17.63 -10.03
N ASN A 77 -12.46 17.95 -9.02
CA ASN A 77 -12.19 17.55 -7.62
C ASN A 77 -12.79 16.18 -7.25
N LYS A 78 -13.46 15.50 -8.17
CA LYS A 78 -14.02 14.17 -7.93
C LYS A 78 -13.05 13.10 -8.40
N PHE A 79 -12.92 12.07 -7.59
CA PHE A 79 -12.13 10.88 -7.86
C PHE A 79 -13.02 9.65 -7.73
N ALA A 80 -12.95 8.74 -8.68
CA ALA A 80 -13.70 7.48 -8.62
C ALA A 80 -12.75 6.32 -8.83
N ILE A 81 -12.85 5.29 -7.98
CA ILE A 81 -12.16 4.01 -8.13
C ILE A 81 -13.18 2.99 -8.60
N ILE A 82 -12.90 2.32 -9.72
CA ILE A 82 -13.75 1.31 -10.31
C ILE A 82 -12.99 -0.02 -10.25
N TYR A 83 -13.54 -1.03 -9.56
CA TYR A 83 -12.84 -2.27 -9.30
C TYR A 83 -13.66 -3.51 -9.67
N ASN A 84 -12.96 -4.59 -10.00
CA ASN A 84 -13.55 -5.89 -10.27
C ASN A 84 -13.78 -6.65 -8.96
N GLU A 85 -15.04 -6.80 -8.57
CA GLU A 85 -15.46 -7.49 -7.37
C GLU A 85 -15.14 -9.01 -7.35
N ASN A 86 -14.73 -9.58 -8.49
CA ASN A 86 -14.37 -10.99 -8.60
C ASN A 86 -12.87 -11.27 -8.42
N VAL A 87 -12.05 -10.23 -8.23
CA VAL A 87 -10.62 -10.39 -7.94
C VAL A 87 -10.44 -11.00 -6.55
N TYR A 88 -9.46 -11.89 -6.41
CA TYR A 88 -9.12 -12.51 -5.12
C TYR A 88 -8.87 -11.43 -4.04
N ASN A 89 -9.51 -11.56 -2.88
CA ASN A 89 -9.59 -10.50 -1.86
C ASN A 89 -8.24 -9.89 -1.49
N ARG A 90 -7.22 -10.71 -1.19
CA ARG A 90 -5.88 -10.22 -0.82
C ARG A 90 -5.20 -9.40 -1.93
N ARG A 91 -5.50 -9.72 -3.20
CA ARG A 91 -5.03 -8.96 -4.34
C ARG A 91 -5.84 -7.67 -4.51
N LEU A 92 -7.16 -7.76 -4.35
CA LEU A 92 -8.07 -6.61 -4.42
C LEU A 92 -7.70 -5.54 -3.38
N ARG A 93 -7.35 -5.95 -2.16
CA ARG A 93 -6.90 -5.01 -1.11
C ARG A 93 -5.70 -4.18 -1.57
N PHE A 94 -4.69 -4.83 -2.18
CA PHE A 94 -3.52 -4.12 -2.72
C PHE A 94 -3.89 -3.20 -3.88
N THR A 95 -4.72 -3.68 -4.79
CA THR A 95 -5.19 -2.90 -5.95
C THR A 95 -5.98 -1.65 -5.52
N LEU A 96 -6.89 -1.79 -4.55
CA LEU A 96 -7.63 -0.65 -3.98
C LEU A 96 -6.72 0.35 -3.28
N ALA A 97 -5.76 -0.12 -2.50
CA ALA A 97 -4.77 0.74 -1.84
C ALA A 97 -3.87 1.47 -2.85
N HIS A 98 -3.53 0.83 -3.97
CA HIS A 98 -2.76 1.41 -5.06
C HIS A 98 -3.53 2.55 -5.75
N GLU A 99 -4.79 2.30 -6.16
CA GLU A 99 -5.63 3.32 -6.79
C GLU A 99 -5.92 4.50 -5.84
N TYR A 100 -6.12 4.20 -4.56
CA TYR A 100 -6.27 5.23 -3.53
C TYR A 100 -4.97 6.00 -3.29
N GLY A 101 -3.82 5.34 -3.45
CA GLY A 101 -2.50 5.98 -3.42
C GLY A 101 -2.34 7.05 -4.50
N HIS A 102 -2.82 6.80 -5.72
CA HIS A 102 -2.84 7.83 -6.76
C HIS A 102 -3.64 9.07 -6.36
N TYR A 103 -4.76 8.88 -5.66
CA TYR A 103 -5.57 9.99 -5.16
C TYR A 103 -4.87 10.75 -4.03
N ILE A 104 -4.42 10.07 -2.97
CA ILE A 104 -3.79 10.67 -1.79
C ILE A 104 -2.49 11.43 -2.15
N MET A 105 -1.75 10.92 -3.12
CA MET A 105 -0.48 11.52 -3.56
C MET A 105 -0.66 12.54 -4.68
N GLU A 106 -1.90 12.86 -5.03
CA GLU A 106 -2.28 13.88 -6.03
C GLU A 106 -1.66 13.63 -7.41
N HIS A 107 -1.56 12.36 -7.82
CA HIS A 107 -1.08 12.04 -9.15
C HIS A 107 -2.06 12.53 -10.22
N ASP A 108 -1.54 13.18 -11.27
CA ASP A 108 -2.37 13.74 -12.34
C ASP A 108 -2.79 12.70 -13.39
N GLY A 109 -2.19 11.50 -13.35
CA GLY A 109 -2.44 10.43 -14.30
C GLY A 109 -3.86 9.89 -14.17
N MET A 110 -4.51 9.63 -15.32
CA MET A 110 -5.65 8.74 -15.37
C MET A 110 -5.13 7.35 -15.71
N SER A 111 -5.50 6.32 -14.94
CA SER A 111 -5.05 4.93 -15.16
C SER A 111 -5.28 4.47 -16.59
N TYR A 112 -6.37 4.91 -17.24
CA TYR A 112 -6.76 4.46 -18.57
C TYR A 112 -6.10 5.19 -19.75
N LYS A 113 -5.50 6.36 -19.56
CA LYS A 113 -4.85 7.07 -20.66
C LYS A 113 -3.33 6.92 -20.63
N LYS A 114 -2.85 5.73 -20.82
CA LYS A 114 -1.52 5.53 -21.44
C LYS A 114 -1.59 5.93 -22.92
N THR A 115 -1.92 7.20 -23.19
CA THR A 115 -1.72 7.76 -24.55
C THR A 115 -0.24 8.11 -24.68
N PRO A 116 0.51 7.42 -25.56
CA PRO A 116 1.97 7.51 -25.60
C PRO A 116 2.55 8.86 -26.04
N ILE A 117 1.73 9.86 -26.33
CA ILE A 117 2.18 11.02 -27.12
C ILE A 117 2.58 12.22 -26.29
N PHE A 118 2.20 12.34 -25.00
CA PHE A 118 2.47 13.57 -24.21
C PHE A 118 2.73 13.39 -22.72
N GLN A 119 2.86 12.16 -22.21
CA GLN A 119 3.30 11.96 -20.83
C GLN A 119 4.79 11.63 -20.81
N ASP A 120 5.52 12.32 -19.94
CA ASP A 120 6.88 11.95 -19.60
C ASP A 120 6.85 10.52 -19.00
N ALA A 121 7.37 9.55 -19.75
CA ALA A 121 7.37 8.13 -19.35
C ALA A 121 8.07 7.95 -17.99
N GLN A 122 9.02 8.80 -17.66
CA GLN A 122 9.73 8.77 -16.37
C GLN A 122 8.81 9.24 -15.23
N ARG A 123 8.00 10.28 -15.45
CA ARG A 123 7.02 10.77 -14.46
C ARG A 123 5.98 9.70 -14.17
N THR A 124 5.39 9.10 -15.20
CA THR A 124 4.41 8.00 -15.04
C THR A 124 5.02 6.84 -14.25
N HIS A 125 6.27 6.47 -14.54
CA HIS A 125 6.94 5.39 -13.81
C HIS A 125 7.16 5.72 -12.32
N LEU A 126 7.47 6.97 -11.98
CA LEU A 126 7.61 7.40 -10.59
C LEU A 126 6.27 7.45 -9.86
N GLU A 127 5.20 7.93 -10.50
CA GLU A 127 3.85 7.93 -9.94
C GLU A 127 3.36 6.50 -9.65
N GLU A 128 3.61 5.56 -10.54
CA GLU A 128 3.31 4.13 -10.33
C GLU A 128 4.14 3.54 -9.18
N TYR A 129 5.42 3.90 -9.09
CA TYR A 129 6.28 3.47 -7.99
C TYR A 129 5.80 4.04 -6.65
N GLU A 130 5.42 5.31 -6.61
CA GLU A 130 4.85 5.98 -5.43
C GLU A 130 3.53 5.32 -5.00
N ALA A 131 2.62 5.03 -5.93
CA ALA A 131 1.34 4.37 -5.63
C ALA A 131 1.54 2.94 -5.11
N ASN A 132 2.47 2.18 -5.70
CA ASN A 132 2.84 0.85 -5.20
C ASN A 132 3.47 0.92 -3.81
N SER A 133 4.36 1.89 -3.58
CA SER A 133 4.99 2.11 -2.27
C SER A 133 3.96 2.53 -1.21
N PHE A 134 3.01 3.39 -1.59
CA PHE A 134 1.89 3.78 -0.72
C PHE A 134 1.06 2.56 -0.32
N ALA A 135 0.60 1.76 -1.29
CA ALA A 135 -0.17 0.54 -1.02
C ALA A 135 0.59 -0.43 -0.11
N SER A 136 1.86 -0.64 -0.40
CA SER A 136 2.73 -1.51 0.39
C SER A 136 2.89 -1.01 1.83
N CYS A 137 3.18 0.29 2.04
CA CYS A 137 3.34 0.87 3.36
C CYS A 137 2.03 0.96 4.15
N LEU A 138 0.90 1.15 3.47
CA LEU A 138 -0.42 1.22 4.09
C LEU A 138 -0.86 -0.15 4.61
N LEU A 139 -0.72 -1.19 3.79
CA LEU A 139 -1.16 -2.54 4.15
C LEU A 139 -0.17 -3.28 5.07
N PHE A 140 1.11 -2.92 5.02
CA PHE A 140 2.14 -3.46 5.91
C PHE A 140 3.05 -2.32 6.40
N PRO A 141 2.73 -1.68 7.54
CA PRO A 141 3.37 -0.46 8.02
C PRO A 141 4.88 -0.60 8.29
N LEU A 142 5.64 0.48 8.06
CA LEU A 142 7.10 0.48 8.15
C LEU A 142 7.65 0.21 9.55
N ASN A 143 7.01 0.72 10.59
CA ASN A 143 7.39 0.47 11.98
C ASN A 143 7.27 -1.02 12.35
N VAL A 144 6.23 -1.69 11.82
CA VAL A 144 6.03 -3.13 12.01
C VAL A 144 7.11 -3.91 11.26
N ARG A 145 7.39 -3.57 9.99
CA ARG A 145 8.48 -4.19 9.22
C ARG A 145 9.80 -4.08 9.96
N TYR A 146 10.14 -2.87 10.40
CA TYR A 146 11.39 -2.64 11.12
C TYR A 146 11.50 -3.49 12.38
N LYS A 147 10.43 -3.54 13.21
CA LYS A 147 10.43 -4.27 14.48
C LYS A 147 10.49 -5.78 14.30
N TYR A 148 9.75 -6.32 13.32
CA TYR A 148 9.50 -7.76 13.21
C TYR A 148 10.12 -8.44 11.98
N ARG A 149 10.85 -7.72 11.11
CA ARG A 149 11.43 -8.26 9.86
C ARG A 149 12.26 -9.53 10.03
N ASN A 150 12.89 -9.70 11.19
CA ASN A 150 13.79 -10.84 11.45
C ASN A 150 13.04 -12.08 11.99
N VAL A 151 11.77 -11.96 12.31
CA VAL A 151 10.93 -13.04 12.84
C VAL A 151 9.70 -13.34 11.98
N LEU A 152 9.40 -12.48 11.00
CA LEU A 152 8.33 -12.68 10.04
C LEU A 152 8.92 -13.07 8.68
N ASN A 153 8.44 -14.15 8.11
CA ASN A 153 8.68 -14.48 6.72
C ASN A 153 7.51 -14.01 5.84
N GLU A 154 7.63 -14.15 4.53
CA GLU A 154 6.63 -13.69 3.57
C GLU A 154 5.26 -14.38 3.70
N TYR A 155 5.21 -15.60 4.24
CA TYR A 155 3.95 -16.31 4.51
C TYR A 155 3.23 -15.71 5.73
N ASP A 156 3.98 -15.48 6.81
CA ASP A 156 3.47 -14.84 8.02
C ASP A 156 2.93 -13.44 7.70
N VAL A 157 3.68 -12.65 6.93
CA VAL A 157 3.26 -11.31 6.47
C VAL A 157 1.99 -11.41 5.62
N ALA A 158 1.93 -12.34 4.68
CA ALA A 158 0.75 -12.51 3.83
C ALA A 158 -0.51 -12.84 4.63
N ASP A 159 -0.39 -13.66 5.67
CA ASP A 159 -1.51 -14.08 6.50
C ASP A 159 -1.92 -13.01 7.52
N LEU A 160 -0.98 -12.40 8.23
CA LEU A 160 -1.24 -11.38 9.25
C LEU A 160 -1.83 -10.08 8.66
N PHE A 161 -1.38 -9.68 7.47
CA PHE A 161 -1.80 -8.42 6.84
C PHE A 161 -2.82 -8.62 5.72
N GLU A 162 -3.25 -9.87 5.48
CA GLU A 162 -4.19 -10.22 4.41
C GLU A 162 -3.80 -9.66 3.04
N ILE A 163 -2.52 -9.77 2.70
CA ILE A 163 -1.98 -9.42 1.38
C ILE A 163 -1.55 -10.69 0.63
N SER A 164 -1.31 -10.58 -0.68
CA SER A 164 -0.82 -11.73 -1.43
C SER A 164 0.62 -12.06 -1.03
N TYR A 165 1.01 -13.34 -1.12
CA TYR A 165 2.39 -13.80 -0.92
C TYR A 165 3.38 -12.96 -1.74
N GLN A 166 3.07 -12.71 -3.02
CA GLN A 166 3.92 -11.90 -3.88
C GLN A 166 4.08 -10.46 -3.37
N ALA A 167 2.98 -9.85 -2.88
CA ALA A 167 3.04 -8.51 -2.29
C ALA A 167 3.86 -8.49 -1.00
N ALA A 168 3.72 -9.52 -0.14
CA ALA A 168 4.51 -9.67 1.07
C ALA A 168 6.01 -9.78 0.77
N LYS A 169 6.37 -10.67 -0.16
CA LYS A 169 7.75 -10.85 -0.60
C LYS A 169 8.36 -9.55 -1.13
N VAL A 170 7.69 -8.89 -2.08
CA VAL A 170 8.17 -7.62 -2.66
C VAL A 170 8.28 -6.54 -1.59
N ALA A 171 7.36 -6.50 -0.61
CA ALA A 171 7.41 -5.53 0.47
C ALA A 171 8.63 -5.71 1.38
N LEU A 172 9.04 -6.95 1.67
CA LEU A 172 10.24 -7.25 2.44
C LEU A 172 11.50 -6.96 1.63
N ASP A 173 11.59 -7.43 0.37
CA ASP A 173 12.73 -7.20 -0.52
C ASP A 173 13.02 -5.69 -0.68
N ILE A 174 11.99 -4.87 -0.99
CA ILE A 174 12.12 -3.40 -1.13
C ILE A 174 12.49 -2.74 0.20
N PHE A 175 11.96 -3.24 1.31
CA PHE A 175 12.30 -2.71 2.63
C PHE A 175 13.80 -2.89 2.92
N ASP A 176 14.35 -4.09 2.68
CA ASP A 176 15.76 -4.38 2.91
C ASP A 176 16.66 -3.53 1.99
N GLU A 177 16.31 -3.35 0.71
CA GLU A 177 17.03 -2.45 -0.20
C GLU A 177 17.06 -1.00 0.33
N HIS A 178 15.97 -0.51 0.90
CA HIS A 178 15.91 0.83 1.48
C HIS A 178 16.65 0.93 2.81
N MET A 179 16.65 -0.13 3.63
CA MET A 179 17.46 -0.20 4.85
C MET A 179 18.96 -0.08 4.54
N ASP A 180 19.44 -0.80 3.53
CA ASP A 180 20.81 -0.69 3.03
C ASP A 180 21.16 0.71 2.51
N SER A 181 20.13 1.48 2.14
CA SER A 181 20.24 2.86 1.64
C SER A 181 19.99 3.94 2.72
N GLY A 182 19.93 3.57 4.00
CA GLY A 182 19.81 4.50 5.14
C GLY A 182 18.38 4.80 5.57
N LEU A 183 17.39 3.99 5.23
CA LEU A 183 16.00 4.14 5.69
C LEU A 183 15.91 4.16 7.22
N GLU A 184 16.82 3.47 7.92
CA GLU A 184 16.83 3.36 9.39
C GLU A 184 16.81 4.72 10.09
N GLU A 185 17.49 5.72 9.55
CA GLU A 185 17.52 7.09 10.10
C GLU A 185 16.13 7.75 10.13
N HIS A 186 15.19 7.23 9.35
CA HIS A 186 13.84 7.78 9.20
C HIS A 186 12.75 6.96 9.89
N ILE A 187 13.06 5.77 10.41
CA ILE A 187 12.02 4.84 10.94
C ILE A 187 11.22 5.44 12.09
N SER A 188 11.86 6.18 13.02
CA SER A 188 11.17 6.82 14.13
C SER A 188 10.08 7.82 13.71
N MET A 189 10.14 8.32 12.47
CA MET A 189 9.12 9.21 11.91
C MET A 189 7.81 8.48 11.57
N PHE A 190 7.82 7.14 11.54
CA PHE A 190 6.69 6.30 11.18
C PHE A 190 6.12 5.54 12.38
N GLU A 191 6.44 5.95 13.61
CA GLU A 191 5.79 5.47 14.80
C GLU A 191 4.41 6.14 14.93
N HIS A 192 3.36 5.32 14.95
CA HIS A 192 1.98 5.78 15.03
C HIS A 192 1.46 5.65 16.47
N ARG A 193 0.98 6.75 17.03
CA ARG A 193 0.34 6.75 18.35
C ARG A 193 -0.98 5.99 18.37
N HIS A 194 -1.66 5.93 17.21
CA HIS A 194 -2.98 5.31 17.08
C HIS A 194 -2.93 3.80 16.76
N MET A 195 -1.74 3.22 16.65
CA MET A 195 -1.57 1.77 16.42
C MET A 195 -1.32 0.96 17.71
N GLU A 196 -1.56 1.52 18.87
CA GLU A 196 -1.21 0.88 20.16
C GLU A 196 -1.91 -0.47 20.34
N THR A 197 -3.20 -0.57 20.01
CA THR A 197 -3.98 -1.82 20.11
C THR A 197 -3.39 -2.90 19.20
N TYR A 198 -3.10 -2.53 17.96
CA TYR A 198 -2.53 -3.45 16.98
C TYR A 198 -1.09 -3.85 17.33
N MET A 199 -0.27 -2.90 17.77
CA MET A 199 1.10 -3.18 18.21
C MET A 199 1.12 -4.10 19.44
N SER A 200 0.17 -3.94 20.37
CA SER A 200 0.00 -4.84 21.52
C SER A 200 -0.37 -6.26 21.09
N PHE A 201 -1.26 -6.39 20.11
CA PHE A 201 -1.61 -7.68 19.54
C PHE A 201 -0.39 -8.37 18.88
N LEU A 202 0.41 -7.65 18.11
CA LEU A 202 1.63 -8.19 17.51
C LEU A 202 2.69 -8.56 18.58
N GLU A 203 2.79 -7.78 19.64
CA GLU A 203 3.69 -8.09 20.77
C GLU A 203 3.28 -9.39 21.47
N GLU A 204 1.99 -9.60 21.71
CA GLU A 204 1.47 -10.85 22.27
C GLU A 204 1.76 -12.05 21.37
N MET A 205 1.59 -11.90 20.04
CA MET A 205 1.80 -12.97 19.09
C MET A 205 3.28 -13.29 18.80
N LEU A 206 4.12 -12.28 18.71
CA LEU A 206 5.48 -12.38 18.16
C LEU A 206 6.57 -12.04 19.16
N GLY A 207 6.20 -11.57 20.37
CA GLY A 207 7.15 -11.08 21.36
C GLY A 207 8.14 -12.16 21.84
N GLU A 208 7.71 -13.40 22.03
CA GLU A 208 8.57 -14.52 22.40
C GLU A 208 9.58 -14.84 21.30
N GLN A 209 9.14 -14.89 20.02
CA GLN A 209 10.02 -15.16 18.87
C GLN A 209 11.06 -14.05 18.70
N LEU A 210 10.64 -12.79 18.88
CA LEU A 210 11.53 -11.64 18.82
C LEU A 210 12.54 -11.65 19.97
N ALA A 211 12.13 -12.01 21.17
CA ALA A 211 13.02 -12.12 22.32
C ALA A 211 14.06 -13.23 22.13
N GLU A 212 13.66 -14.40 21.62
CA GLU A 212 14.56 -15.50 21.28
C GLU A 212 15.57 -15.10 20.20
N TYR A 213 15.10 -14.49 19.11
CA TYR A 213 15.98 -13.96 18.05
C TYR A 213 17.03 -13.00 18.64
N ASN A 214 16.60 -12.02 19.43
CA ASN A 214 17.50 -11.04 20.04
C ASN A 214 18.49 -11.68 21.02
N HIS A 215 18.08 -12.74 21.73
CA HIS A 215 18.99 -13.50 22.61
C HIS A 215 20.08 -14.20 21.80
N ILE A 216 19.73 -14.87 20.73
CA ILE A 216 20.66 -15.53 19.81
C ILE A 216 21.67 -14.53 19.25
N MET A 217 21.17 -13.40 18.73
CA MET A 217 22.02 -12.36 18.13
C MET A 217 23.04 -11.80 19.13
N ARG A 218 22.63 -11.59 20.39
CA ARG A 218 23.54 -11.11 21.45
C ARG A 218 24.59 -12.16 21.85
N THR A 219 24.19 -13.42 21.95
CA THR A 219 25.07 -14.50 22.45
C THR A 219 26.03 -15.00 21.40
N GLU A 220 25.60 -15.11 20.15
CA GLU A 220 26.41 -15.71 19.09
C GLU A 220 27.16 -14.67 18.24
N TYR A 221 26.60 -13.47 18.08
CA TYR A 221 27.13 -12.45 17.16
C TYR A 221 27.57 -11.15 17.84
N GLY A 222 27.23 -10.95 19.13
CA GLY A 222 27.71 -9.81 19.92
C GLY A 222 26.99 -8.47 19.63
N PHE A 223 25.74 -8.54 19.08
CA PHE A 223 24.89 -7.38 18.80
C PHE A 223 23.94 -7.06 19.93
#